data_a2da8f68f5bb9232451c2bb843143fa1
#
_entry.id   a2da8f68f5bb9232451c2bb843143fa1
#
_cell.length_a   1.000
_cell.length_b   1.000
_cell.length_c   1.000
_cell.angle_alpha   90.00
_cell.angle_beta   90.00
_cell.angle_gamma   90.00
#
_symmetry.space_group_name_H-M   'P 1'
#
loop_
_entity.id
_entity.type
_entity.pdbx_description
1 polymer ?
#
loop_
_entity_poly.entity_id
_entity_poly.type
_entity_poly.pdbx_seq_one_letter_code
_entity_poly.pdbx_strand_id
1 'polypeptide(L)'
;MALQESTPSLQNLLDSIPNLVDHLYDNRKGSVLKDAVLRQPTQFVAPEFTNWREEQMACRTSIAFYDQSFHMTTTFIRGKDAVALMNHLTVNSYTTFGVDRSRHSVVCSPDGYVIGDGILYCLAPDELCLVGRQAGHNWVRFNAKSGGFDVEIEEDEFMADNPNGRRNFYRFQVEGPHAPALMEQLTGAPMPQVPKLHLMHVTIAGRSVTAMQHTMAGNPGWELFGPWDAGPAVKEAVLAAGEAYDMKRVGSVAYFTTAMELGWVSRPMPAIFTHPEMKAFREWLPETAPEATWALGGSYNAPKVEDYYFTPWELGYGNVIKLDKGEFVGRDALAASQGNDHRQKVSLVWNPEDVAKIIEGYMGHDQLPTRYLEFPRSNYATWLYDGVHDGNGNHIGVSIYPTFLWTERSMCTIGVLDSAHAAMGSEVTLVWGEPSSRKSKYLEPHRQIEIRATVAPAPIGKR
;
A
#
# COMPACT_ATOMS: atom_id res chain seq x y z
N MET A 1 -32.34 -28.15 13.82
CA MET A 1 -31.32 -27.69 12.88
C MET A 1 -31.65 -26.23 12.59
N ALA A 2 -31.05 -25.29 13.34
CA ALA A 2 -31.20 -23.87 13.05
C ALA A 2 -30.41 -23.61 11.74
N LEU A 3 -31.09 -23.03 10.74
CA LEU A 3 -30.46 -22.48 9.56
C LEU A 3 -29.42 -21.47 10.07
N GLN A 4 -28.16 -21.74 9.89
CA GLN A 4 -27.11 -20.72 9.96
C GLN A 4 -27.52 -19.68 8.92
N GLU A 5 -28.03 -18.52 9.36
CA GLU A 5 -28.22 -17.37 8.48
C GLU A 5 -26.84 -17.12 7.82
N SER A 6 -26.79 -17.28 6.49
CA SER A 6 -25.58 -17.01 5.74
C SER A 6 -25.25 -15.53 5.93
N THR A 7 -24.05 -15.21 6.39
CA THR A 7 -23.57 -13.83 6.49
C THR A 7 -23.81 -13.14 5.15
N PRO A 8 -24.48 -11.95 5.14
CA PRO A 8 -24.71 -11.23 3.89
C PRO A 8 -23.39 -10.98 3.13
N SER A 9 -23.48 -11.00 1.81
CA SER A 9 -22.32 -10.78 0.94
C SER A 9 -22.12 -9.31 0.57
N LEU A 10 -20.97 -8.95 0.02
CA LEU A 10 -20.75 -7.63 -0.58
C LEU A 10 -21.81 -7.33 -1.66
N GLN A 11 -22.23 -8.33 -2.46
CA GLN A 11 -23.30 -8.11 -3.45
C GLN A 11 -24.61 -7.74 -2.80
N ASN A 12 -24.99 -8.40 -1.70
CA ASN A 12 -26.20 -8.03 -0.95
C ASN A 12 -26.14 -6.59 -0.42
N LEU A 13 -24.98 -6.15 0.06
CA LEU A 13 -24.77 -4.76 0.47
C LEU A 13 -24.98 -3.81 -0.72
N LEU A 14 -24.33 -4.08 -1.86
CA LEU A 14 -24.44 -3.24 -3.06
C LEU A 14 -25.88 -3.15 -3.59
N ASP A 15 -26.64 -4.25 -3.54
CA ASP A 15 -28.05 -4.29 -3.95
C ASP A 15 -28.95 -3.53 -2.97
N SER A 16 -28.54 -3.31 -1.75
CA SER A 16 -29.30 -2.62 -0.70
C SER A 16 -29.09 -1.11 -0.61
N ILE A 17 -28.03 -0.58 -1.24
CA ILE A 17 -27.66 0.84 -1.15
C ILE A 17 -27.93 1.57 -2.47
N PRO A 18 -28.38 2.83 -2.42
CA PRO A 18 -28.70 3.60 -3.65
C PRO A 18 -27.45 4.08 -4.39
N ASN A 19 -26.35 4.35 -3.68
CA ASN A 19 -25.11 4.84 -4.26
C ASN A 19 -23.91 4.40 -3.41
N LEU A 20 -22.95 3.74 -4.03
CA LEU A 20 -21.78 3.21 -3.32
C LEU A 20 -20.84 4.32 -2.84
N VAL A 21 -20.61 5.36 -3.64
CA VAL A 21 -19.74 6.47 -3.25
C VAL A 21 -20.26 7.16 -2.00
N ASP A 22 -21.56 7.45 -1.95
CA ASP A 22 -22.21 8.04 -0.77
C ASP A 22 -22.08 7.11 0.46
N HIS A 23 -22.33 5.81 0.26
CA HIS A 23 -22.17 4.82 1.33
C HIS A 23 -20.74 4.79 1.90
N LEU A 24 -19.72 4.79 1.04
CA LEU A 24 -18.32 4.77 1.45
C LEU A 24 -17.91 6.06 2.18
N TYR A 25 -18.45 7.21 1.80
CA TYR A 25 -18.25 8.46 2.55
C TYR A 25 -18.93 8.43 3.92
N ASP A 26 -20.14 7.86 4.00
CA ASP A 26 -20.92 7.77 5.24
C ASP A 26 -20.45 6.63 6.16
N ASN A 27 -19.77 5.63 5.60
CA ASN A 27 -19.26 4.47 6.34
C ASN A 27 -18.10 4.81 7.28
N ARG A 28 -17.65 6.04 7.30
CA ARG A 28 -16.66 6.50 8.28
C ARG A 28 -17.19 6.33 9.69
N LYS A 29 -16.61 5.44 10.45
CA LYS A 29 -16.88 5.28 11.87
C LYS A 29 -15.87 6.13 12.68
N GLY A 30 -15.83 7.44 12.45
CA GLY A 30 -15.00 8.38 13.18
C GLY A 30 -13.51 8.08 13.09
N SER A 31 -12.82 8.17 14.21
CA SER A 31 -11.41 7.79 14.36
C SER A 31 -11.14 6.29 14.22
N VAL A 32 -12.13 5.50 13.81
CA VAL A 32 -11.95 4.06 13.55
C VAL A 32 -10.90 3.80 12.49
N LEU A 33 -10.59 4.79 11.66
CA LEU A 33 -9.42 4.70 10.81
C LEU A 33 -8.10 4.83 11.54
N LYS A 34 -8.01 5.66 12.56
CA LYS A 34 -6.92 5.52 13.53
C LYS A 34 -6.90 4.09 14.06
N ASP A 35 -8.03 3.52 14.38
CA ASP A 35 -8.12 2.16 14.87
C ASP A 35 -7.83 1.09 13.80
N ALA A 36 -8.36 1.17 12.60
CA ALA A 36 -8.15 0.15 11.57
C ALA A 36 -6.79 0.25 10.87
N VAL A 37 -6.26 1.46 10.67
CA VAL A 37 -4.96 1.69 10.02
C VAL A 37 -3.83 1.74 11.03
N LEU A 38 -4.08 2.24 12.24
CA LEU A 38 -3.09 2.36 13.31
C LEU A 38 -3.17 1.24 14.36
N ARG A 39 -4.30 0.52 14.50
CA ARG A 39 -4.39 -0.64 15.39
C ARG A 39 -3.36 -1.70 15.07
N GLN A 40 -3.12 -1.96 13.80
CA GLN A 40 -2.30 -3.09 13.42
C GLN A 40 -0.83 -2.91 13.76
N PRO A 41 -0.18 -1.79 13.43
CA PRO A 41 1.19 -1.59 13.85
C PRO A 41 1.30 -1.11 15.30
N THR A 42 0.46 -0.20 15.77
CA THR A 42 0.58 0.40 17.11
C THR A 42 0.27 -0.57 18.26
N GLN A 43 -0.47 -1.65 17.99
CA GLN A 43 -0.72 -2.67 18.99
C GLN A 43 0.52 -3.53 19.25
N PHE A 44 1.38 -3.73 18.24
CA PHE A 44 2.53 -4.65 18.28
C PHE A 44 3.87 -3.94 18.08
N VAL A 45 3.85 -2.75 17.47
CA VAL A 45 5.01 -1.89 17.27
C VAL A 45 4.70 -0.53 17.88
N ALA A 46 5.57 -0.02 18.74
CA ALA A 46 5.38 1.29 19.36
C ALA A 46 5.17 2.37 18.30
N PRO A 47 4.39 3.42 18.60
CA PRO A 47 4.24 4.58 17.71
C PRO A 47 5.58 5.18 17.34
N GLU A 48 6.46 5.36 18.31
CA GLU A 48 7.81 5.88 18.19
C GLU A 48 8.73 5.17 19.21
N PHE A 49 9.99 4.99 18.86
CA PHE A 49 11.04 4.50 19.76
C PHE A 49 11.97 5.63 20.20
N THR A 50 12.18 6.61 19.32
CA THR A 50 12.85 7.88 19.60
C THR A 50 11.88 9.02 19.32
N ASN A 51 11.93 9.55 18.12
CA ASN A 51 10.89 10.40 17.54
C ASN A 51 10.80 10.10 16.03
N TRP A 52 9.62 10.23 15.46
CA TRP A 52 9.37 9.84 14.07
C TRP A 52 10.28 10.57 13.04
N ARG A 53 10.81 11.74 13.37
CA ARG A 53 11.68 12.51 12.48
C ARG A 53 13.06 11.87 12.36
N GLU A 54 13.65 11.48 13.49
CA GLU A 54 14.92 10.75 13.50
C GLU A 54 14.76 9.36 12.90
N GLU A 55 13.67 8.69 13.21
CA GLU A 55 13.35 7.36 12.68
C GLU A 55 13.19 7.40 11.16
N GLN A 56 12.53 8.43 10.61
CA GLN A 56 12.41 8.64 9.16
C GLN A 56 13.77 8.97 8.52
N MET A 57 14.61 9.77 9.17
CA MET A 57 15.93 10.12 8.67
C MET A 57 16.91 8.94 8.64
N ALA A 58 16.75 7.96 9.52
CA ALA A 58 17.71 6.87 9.70
C ALA A 58 17.98 6.08 8.42
N CYS A 59 16.97 5.89 7.56
CA CYS A 59 17.16 5.23 6.27
C CYS A 59 18.14 5.96 5.33
N ARG A 60 18.36 7.27 5.53
CA ARG A 60 19.28 8.09 4.72
C ARG A 60 20.62 8.38 5.39
N THR A 61 20.68 8.33 6.71
CA THR A 61 21.87 8.77 7.48
C THR A 61 22.59 7.66 8.22
N SER A 62 21.89 6.58 8.57
CA SER A 62 22.43 5.48 9.35
C SER A 62 21.83 4.13 8.92
N ILE A 63 21.00 3.53 9.76
CA ILE A 63 20.20 2.34 9.46
C ILE A 63 18.81 2.52 10.09
N ALA A 64 17.78 2.29 9.30
CA ALA A 64 16.41 2.11 9.76
C ALA A 64 16.10 0.62 9.91
N PHE A 65 15.60 0.22 11.08
CA PHE A 65 15.09 -1.11 11.35
C PHE A 65 13.57 -1.07 11.46
N TYR A 66 12.89 -1.82 10.59
CA TYR A 66 11.43 -1.96 10.57
C TYR A 66 11.02 -3.36 10.99
N ASP A 67 10.16 -3.48 12.00
CA ASP A 67 9.49 -4.73 12.32
C ASP A 67 8.17 -4.81 11.55
N GLN A 68 8.17 -5.56 10.47
CA GLN A 68 7.03 -5.74 9.58
C GLN A 68 6.24 -7.02 9.86
N SER A 69 6.58 -7.74 10.93
CA SER A 69 6.02 -9.06 11.22
C SER A 69 4.50 -9.05 11.46
N PHE A 70 3.94 -7.92 11.85
CA PHE A 70 2.60 -7.85 12.42
C PHE A 70 1.52 -7.41 11.44
N HIS A 71 1.88 -6.85 10.30
CA HIS A 71 0.94 -6.31 9.32
C HIS A 71 1.17 -6.90 7.92
N MET A 72 0.20 -6.73 7.04
CA MET A 72 0.03 -7.40 5.75
C MET A 72 -0.38 -8.86 5.90
N THR A 73 -1.35 -9.24 5.08
CA THR A 73 -1.77 -10.64 4.92
C THR A 73 -0.68 -11.39 4.18
N THR A 74 -0.45 -12.62 4.57
CA THR A 74 0.39 -13.57 3.87
C THR A 74 -0.49 -14.75 3.41
N THR A 75 -0.38 -15.12 2.15
CA THR A 75 -1.10 -16.25 1.58
C THR A 75 -0.09 -17.22 0.98
N PHE A 76 -0.05 -18.45 1.50
CA PHE A 76 0.70 -19.55 0.91
C PHE A 76 -0.18 -20.23 -0.13
N ILE A 77 0.38 -20.45 -1.30
CA ILE A 77 -0.28 -21.11 -2.46
C ILE A 77 0.56 -22.32 -2.80
N ARG A 78 0.06 -23.51 -2.45
CA ARG A 78 0.77 -24.78 -2.65
C ARG A 78 0.06 -25.64 -3.69
N GLY A 79 0.78 -26.28 -4.55
CA GLY A 79 0.28 -27.19 -5.56
C GLY A 79 0.87 -26.96 -6.93
N LYS A 80 0.68 -27.93 -7.81
CA LYS A 80 1.29 -27.93 -9.16
C LYS A 80 0.84 -26.75 -10.04
N ASP A 81 -0.33 -26.18 -9.74
CA ASP A 81 -0.90 -25.06 -10.50
C ASP A 81 -0.69 -23.71 -9.84
N ALA A 82 0.13 -23.60 -8.77
CA ALA A 82 0.35 -22.35 -8.03
C ALA A 82 0.87 -21.22 -8.95
N VAL A 83 1.87 -21.51 -9.79
CA VAL A 83 2.40 -20.54 -10.77
C VAL A 83 1.38 -20.23 -11.85
N ALA A 84 0.61 -21.21 -12.32
CA ALA A 84 -0.43 -21.02 -13.33
C ALA A 84 -1.56 -20.11 -12.83
N LEU A 85 -2.02 -20.31 -11.59
CA LEU A 85 -2.99 -19.44 -10.93
C LEU A 85 -2.50 -17.98 -10.91
N MET A 86 -1.29 -17.75 -10.41
CA MET A 86 -0.75 -16.39 -10.32
C MET A 86 -0.49 -15.79 -11.71
N ASN A 87 -0.08 -16.59 -12.68
CA ASN A 87 0.07 -16.11 -14.06
C ASN A 87 -1.27 -15.73 -14.69
N HIS A 88 -2.36 -16.40 -14.33
CA HIS A 88 -3.71 -16.07 -14.79
C HIS A 88 -4.28 -14.80 -14.15
N LEU A 89 -3.95 -14.52 -12.88
CA LEU A 89 -4.57 -13.42 -12.13
C LEU A 89 -3.79 -12.10 -12.17
N THR A 90 -2.53 -12.12 -12.59
CA THR A 90 -1.66 -10.93 -12.53
C THR A 90 -1.25 -10.46 -13.91
N VAL A 91 -0.86 -9.22 -14.03
CA VAL A 91 -0.31 -8.64 -15.27
C VAL A 91 1.13 -9.09 -15.55
N ASN A 92 1.79 -9.69 -14.57
CA ASN A 92 3.18 -10.14 -14.63
C ASN A 92 3.34 -11.44 -15.39
N SER A 93 4.51 -11.70 -15.99
CA SER A 93 4.89 -13.02 -16.48
C SER A 93 5.74 -13.78 -15.45
N TYR A 94 5.50 -15.07 -15.33
CA TYR A 94 6.24 -15.95 -14.43
C TYR A 94 7.10 -16.99 -15.16
N THR A 95 7.35 -16.83 -16.46
CA THR A 95 8.18 -17.75 -17.27
C THR A 95 9.61 -17.93 -16.74
N THR A 96 10.17 -16.90 -16.11
CA THR A 96 11.51 -16.94 -15.49
C THR A 96 11.45 -16.91 -13.98
N PHE A 97 10.28 -17.16 -13.39
CA PHE A 97 10.07 -17.18 -11.95
C PHE A 97 10.39 -18.55 -11.39
N GLY A 98 11.25 -18.63 -10.42
CA GLY A 98 11.68 -19.88 -9.80
C GLY A 98 12.09 -19.67 -8.36
N VAL A 99 12.55 -20.74 -7.73
CA VAL A 99 12.99 -20.72 -6.32
C VAL A 99 14.03 -19.62 -6.11
N ASP A 100 14.00 -19.03 -4.93
CA ASP A 100 14.83 -17.89 -4.53
C ASP A 100 14.61 -16.60 -5.33
N ARG A 101 13.44 -16.46 -5.95
CA ARG A 101 13.01 -15.21 -6.59
C ARG A 101 11.74 -14.68 -5.96
N SER A 102 11.62 -13.38 -5.95
CA SER A 102 10.36 -12.71 -5.66
C SER A 102 10.00 -11.73 -6.77
N ARG A 103 8.76 -11.29 -6.76
CA ARG A 103 8.24 -10.38 -7.79
C ARG A 103 7.14 -9.50 -7.22
N HIS A 104 7.19 -8.22 -7.53
CA HIS A 104 6.05 -7.36 -7.29
C HIS A 104 4.94 -7.73 -8.27
N SER A 105 3.87 -8.29 -7.77
CA SER A 105 2.77 -8.87 -8.54
C SER A 105 1.55 -7.98 -8.44
N VAL A 106 0.91 -7.70 -9.58
CA VAL A 106 -0.26 -6.82 -9.66
C VAL A 106 -1.43 -7.59 -10.21
N VAL A 107 -2.51 -7.66 -9.44
CA VAL A 107 -3.78 -8.31 -9.81
C VAL A 107 -4.77 -7.27 -10.32
N CYS A 108 -5.48 -7.62 -11.40
CA CYS A 108 -6.45 -6.75 -12.05
C CYS A 108 -7.83 -7.39 -12.14
N SER A 109 -8.83 -6.54 -12.30
CA SER A 109 -10.18 -6.89 -12.69
C SER A 109 -10.27 -7.16 -14.20
N PRO A 110 -11.37 -7.74 -14.71
CA PRO A 110 -11.56 -8.02 -16.14
C PRO A 110 -11.48 -6.77 -17.02
N ASP A 111 -11.86 -5.60 -16.49
CA ASP A 111 -11.78 -4.30 -17.17
C ASP A 111 -10.39 -3.61 -17.02
N GLY A 112 -9.39 -4.33 -16.50
CA GLY A 112 -7.99 -3.88 -16.50
C GLY A 112 -7.62 -2.90 -15.38
N TYR A 113 -8.51 -2.66 -14.41
CA TYR A 113 -8.18 -1.84 -13.23
C TYR A 113 -7.55 -2.67 -12.12
N VAL A 114 -6.74 -2.03 -11.28
CA VAL A 114 -6.05 -2.70 -10.19
C VAL A 114 -7.01 -3.10 -9.09
N ILE A 115 -6.95 -4.35 -8.66
CA ILE A 115 -7.58 -4.84 -7.42
C ILE A 115 -6.61 -4.68 -6.26
N GLY A 116 -5.34 -4.99 -6.49
CA GLY A 116 -4.29 -4.87 -5.50
C GLY A 116 -2.94 -5.34 -6.02
N ASP A 117 -1.93 -5.21 -5.18
CA ASP A 117 -0.57 -5.63 -5.46
C ASP A 117 0.09 -6.25 -4.22
N GLY A 118 1.19 -6.94 -4.41
CA GLY A 118 1.96 -7.55 -3.34
C GLY A 118 3.28 -8.12 -3.83
N ILE A 119 4.11 -8.56 -2.91
CA ILE A 119 5.33 -9.30 -3.24
C ILE A 119 5.01 -10.79 -3.23
N LEU A 120 5.26 -11.46 -4.34
CA LEU A 120 5.15 -12.90 -4.49
C LEU A 120 6.55 -13.52 -4.40
N TYR A 121 6.74 -14.44 -3.49
CA TYR A 121 7.96 -15.22 -3.29
C TYR A 121 7.77 -16.63 -3.84
N CYS A 122 8.78 -17.19 -4.49
CA CYS A 122 8.85 -18.61 -4.83
C CYS A 122 9.73 -19.32 -3.79
N LEU A 123 9.10 -19.99 -2.84
CA LEU A 123 9.78 -20.69 -1.74
C LEU A 123 10.20 -22.09 -2.14
N ALA A 124 9.41 -22.76 -2.98
CA ALA A 124 9.68 -24.06 -3.59
C ALA A 124 9.03 -24.10 -4.98
N PRO A 125 9.33 -25.10 -5.83
CA PRO A 125 8.77 -25.19 -7.19
C PRO A 125 7.24 -25.17 -7.22
N ASP A 126 6.58 -25.67 -6.18
CA ASP A 126 5.15 -25.79 -5.99
C ASP A 126 4.63 -25.02 -4.76
N GLU A 127 5.44 -24.12 -4.21
CA GLU A 127 5.07 -23.28 -3.06
C GLU A 127 5.39 -21.80 -3.31
N LEU A 128 4.35 -21.00 -3.39
CA LEU A 128 4.42 -19.55 -3.49
C LEU A 128 3.91 -18.91 -2.20
N CYS A 129 4.43 -17.72 -1.90
CA CYS A 129 4.01 -16.92 -0.76
C CYS A 129 3.72 -15.50 -1.23
N LEU A 130 2.47 -15.07 -1.19
CA LEU A 130 2.05 -13.72 -1.50
C LEU A 130 1.96 -12.90 -0.20
N VAL A 131 2.56 -11.71 -0.19
CA VAL A 131 2.50 -10.77 0.92
C VAL A 131 2.00 -9.42 0.41
N GLY A 132 0.90 -8.92 0.98
CA GLY A 132 0.31 -7.67 0.53
C GLY A 132 -0.96 -7.28 1.30
N ARG A 133 -1.81 -6.48 0.64
CA ARG A 133 -3.08 -6.03 1.19
C ARG A 133 -4.21 -6.99 0.81
N GLN A 134 -5.21 -7.09 1.69
CA GLN A 134 -6.28 -8.10 1.64
C GLN A 134 -7.02 -8.20 0.31
N ALA A 135 -7.34 -7.08 -0.37
CA ALA A 135 -8.12 -7.12 -1.60
C ALA A 135 -7.52 -8.05 -2.68
N GLY A 136 -6.21 -7.94 -2.93
CA GLY A 136 -5.52 -8.85 -3.85
C GLY A 136 -5.54 -10.30 -3.39
N HIS A 137 -5.38 -10.54 -2.08
CA HIS A 137 -5.41 -11.88 -1.49
C HIS A 137 -6.80 -12.50 -1.60
N ASN A 138 -7.86 -11.76 -1.30
CA ASN A 138 -9.25 -12.23 -1.44
C ASN A 138 -9.55 -12.65 -2.89
N TRP A 139 -9.05 -11.89 -3.88
CA TRP A 139 -9.19 -12.24 -5.28
C TRP A 139 -8.46 -13.54 -5.64
N VAL A 140 -7.23 -13.71 -5.15
CA VAL A 140 -6.46 -14.97 -5.35
C VAL A 140 -7.17 -16.15 -4.70
N ARG A 141 -7.66 -16.00 -3.47
CA ARG A 141 -8.39 -17.05 -2.73
C ARG A 141 -9.67 -17.49 -3.44
N PHE A 142 -10.45 -16.54 -3.90
CA PHE A 142 -11.68 -16.81 -4.66
C PHE A 142 -11.36 -17.64 -5.91
N ASN A 143 -10.37 -17.22 -6.70
CA ASN A 143 -10.02 -17.91 -7.94
C ASN A 143 -9.34 -19.26 -7.69
N ALA A 144 -8.55 -19.41 -6.64
CA ALA A 144 -8.02 -20.71 -6.23
C ALA A 144 -9.15 -21.73 -5.95
N LYS A 145 -10.23 -21.25 -5.32
CA LYS A 145 -11.37 -22.10 -4.96
C LYS A 145 -12.31 -22.38 -6.14
N SER A 146 -12.54 -21.41 -7.03
CA SER A 146 -13.55 -21.48 -8.10
C SER A 146 -12.96 -21.73 -9.49
N GLY A 147 -11.65 -21.49 -9.71
CA GLY A 147 -11.01 -21.47 -11.01
C GLY A 147 -10.51 -22.83 -11.53
N GLY A 148 -10.68 -23.92 -10.77
CA GLY A 148 -10.28 -25.26 -11.19
C GLY A 148 -8.76 -25.52 -11.15
N PHE A 149 -7.99 -24.71 -10.42
CA PHE A 149 -6.56 -24.91 -10.19
C PHE A 149 -6.33 -25.93 -9.07
N ASP A 150 -5.36 -26.82 -9.27
CA ASP A 150 -4.94 -27.80 -8.27
C ASP A 150 -3.94 -27.13 -7.30
N VAL A 151 -4.52 -26.35 -6.36
CA VAL A 151 -3.80 -25.61 -5.35
C VAL A 151 -4.51 -25.67 -3.99
N GLU A 152 -3.72 -25.61 -2.92
CA GLU A 152 -4.16 -25.43 -1.55
C GLU A 152 -3.75 -24.03 -1.08
N ILE A 153 -4.65 -23.33 -0.38
CA ILE A 153 -4.41 -22.00 0.18
C ILE A 153 -4.34 -22.08 1.70
N GLU A 154 -3.25 -21.59 2.26
CA GLU A 154 -3.12 -21.31 3.69
C GLU A 154 -2.98 -19.80 3.91
N GLU A 155 -3.76 -19.27 4.84
CA GLU A 155 -3.69 -17.86 5.21
C GLU A 155 -2.99 -17.66 6.53
N ASP A 156 -2.11 -16.68 6.54
CA ASP A 156 -1.48 -16.14 7.73
C ASP A 156 -1.85 -14.65 7.80
N GLU A 157 -3.00 -14.39 8.44
CA GLU A 157 -3.55 -13.05 8.56
C GLU A 157 -2.65 -12.15 9.41
N PHE A 158 -2.74 -10.84 9.23
CA PHE A 158 -2.02 -9.93 10.11
C PHE A 158 -2.43 -10.13 11.58
N MET A 159 -1.51 -9.81 12.48
CA MET A 159 -1.55 -10.27 13.87
C MET A 159 -2.83 -9.92 14.62
N ALA A 160 -3.45 -8.77 14.33
CA ALA A 160 -4.65 -8.33 15.04
C ALA A 160 -5.87 -9.23 14.78
N ASP A 161 -5.94 -9.83 13.59
CA ASP A 161 -7.06 -10.68 13.15
C ASP A 161 -6.63 -12.15 13.01
N ASN A 162 -5.40 -12.49 13.39
CA ASN A 162 -4.87 -13.83 13.25
C ASN A 162 -5.49 -14.78 14.28
N PRO A 163 -6.26 -15.80 13.85
CA PRO A 163 -6.93 -16.72 14.77
C PRO A 163 -5.95 -17.58 15.57
N ASN A 164 -4.72 -17.75 15.10
CA ASN A 164 -3.68 -18.55 15.76
C ASN A 164 -2.93 -17.76 16.84
N GLY A 165 -3.16 -16.43 16.96
CA GLY A 165 -2.44 -15.56 17.89
C GLY A 165 -0.94 -15.44 17.63
N ARG A 166 -0.46 -15.93 16.47
CA ARG A 166 0.95 -15.87 16.00
C ARG A 166 1.00 -15.92 14.48
N ARG A 167 2.11 -15.43 13.93
CA ARG A 167 2.38 -15.52 12.50
C ARG A 167 3.21 -16.76 12.18
N ASN A 168 3.21 -17.15 10.91
CA ASN A 168 4.09 -18.22 10.42
C ASN A 168 5.53 -17.72 10.29
N PHE A 169 5.70 -16.46 9.84
CA PHE A 169 7.01 -15.85 9.66
C PHE A 169 7.14 -14.53 10.43
N TYR A 170 8.34 -14.26 10.94
CA TYR A 170 8.77 -12.90 11.24
C TYR A 170 9.25 -12.22 9.95
N ARG A 171 9.17 -10.90 9.90
CA ARG A 171 9.67 -10.08 8.79
C ARG A 171 10.27 -8.79 9.33
N PHE A 172 11.56 -8.59 9.06
CA PHE A 172 12.28 -7.38 9.43
C PHE A 172 12.88 -6.74 8.19
N GLN A 173 12.87 -5.41 8.11
CA GLN A 173 13.61 -4.68 7.09
C GLN A 173 14.76 -3.93 7.76
N VAL A 174 15.95 -4.04 7.22
CA VAL A 174 17.10 -3.20 7.53
C VAL A 174 17.47 -2.41 6.29
N GLU A 175 17.59 -1.09 6.41
CA GLU A 175 17.83 -0.22 5.26
C GLU A 175 18.61 1.03 5.66
N GLY A 176 19.56 1.42 4.81
CA GLY A 176 20.32 2.64 4.99
C GLY A 176 21.77 2.49 4.50
N PRO A 177 22.55 3.60 4.50
CA PRO A 177 23.93 3.59 3.98
C PRO A 177 24.84 2.60 4.70
N HIS A 178 24.59 2.30 5.97
CA HIS A 178 25.40 1.35 6.75
C HIS A 178 24.81 -0.07 6.81
N ALA A 179 23.65 -0.33 6.18
CA ALA A 179 23.05 -1.66 6.18
C ALA A 179 23.94 -2.76 5.58
N PRO A 180 24.77 -2.51 4.53
CA PRO A 180 25.72 -3.50 4.03
C PRO A 180 26.73 -3.92 5.10
N ALA A 181 27.31 -2.98 5.84
CA ALA A 181 28.28 -3.27 6.91
C ALA A 181 27.65 -4.01 8.10
N LEU A 182 26.40 -3.64 8.47
CA LEU A 182 25.63 -4.38 9.47
C LEU A 182 25.43 -5.84 9.05
N MET A 183 24.99 -6.06 7.80
CA MET A 183 24.75 -7.41 7.31
C MET A 183 26.04 -8.24 7.24
N GLU A 184 27.15 -7.66 6.83
CA GLU A 184 28.47 -8.32 6.85
C GLU A 184 28.88 -8.72 8.28
N GLN A 185 28.69 -7.84 9.26
CA GLN A 185 28.92 -8.14 10.67
C GLN A 185 28.05 -9.29 11.17
N LEU A 186 26.77 -9.30 10.82
CA LEU A 186 25.80 -10.32 11.28
C LEU A 186 26.05 -11.70 10.66
N THR A 187 26.49 -11.74 9.41
CA THR A 187 26.68 -13.00 8.65
C THR A 187 28.13 -13.48 8.63
N GLY A 188 29.08 -12.62 9.01
CA GLY A 188 30.53 -12.90 8.99
C GLY A 188 31.17 -12.81 7.60
N ALA A 189 30.42 -12.34 6.58
CA ALA A 189 30.90 -12.15 5.23
C ALA A 189 30.08 -11.08 4.48
N PRO A 190 30.65 -10.40 3.46
CA PRO A 190 29.89 -9.50 2.61
C PRO A 190 28.69 -10.18 1.96
N MET A 191 27.53 -9.49 1.92
CA MET A 191 26.35 -10.03 1.28
C MET A 191 26.58 -10.25 -0.22
N PRO A 192 26.16 -11.39 -0.76
CA PRO A 192 26.24 -11.66 -2.19
C PRO A 192 25.55 -10.55 -3.01
N GLN A 193 26.17 -10.18 -4.13
CA GLN A 193 25.57 -9.24 -5.09
C GLN A 193 24.53 -10.00 -5.92
N VAL A 194 23.27 -9.80 -5.60
CA VAL A 194 22.14 -10.39 -6.34
C VAL A 194 21.22 -9.28 -6.88
N PRO A 195 20.48 -9.51 -7.95
CA PRO A 195 19.49 -8.54 -8.41
C PRO A 195 18.42 -8.27 -7.34
N LYS A 196 17.81 -7.10 -7.41
CA LYS A 196 16.65 -6.77 -6.54
C LYS A 196 15.58 -7.85 -6.61
N LEU A 197 14.90 -8.08 -5.48
CA LEU A 197 13.86 -9.09 -5.34
C LEU A 197 14.36 -10.54 -5.51
N HIS A 198 15.68 -10.81 -5.41
CA HIS A 198 16.21 -12.16 -5.26
C HIS A 198 16.41 -12.48 -3.79
N LEU A 199 16.17 -13.75 -3.47
CA LEU A 199 16.34 -14.30 -2.13
C LEU A 199 17.72 -14.89 -1.99
N MET A 200 18.26 -14.86 -0.79
CA MET A 200 19.47 -15.54 -0.39
C MET A 200 19.29 -16.09 1.02
N HIS A 201 19.99 -17.17 1.32
CA HIS A 201 19.93 -17.80 2.63
C HIS A 201 21.19 -17.50 3.40
N VAL A 202 21.04 -16.95 4.61
CA VAL A 202 22.13 -16.59 5.49
C VAL A 202 21.88 -17.14 6.90
N THR A 203 22.91 -17.10 7.74
CA THR A 203 22.78 -17.48 9.16
C THR A 203 22.99 -16.24 10.03
N ILE A 204 22.03 -15.93 10.89
CA ILE A 204 22.12 -14.86 11.89
C ILE A 204 21.76 -15.44 13.24
N ALA A 205 22.61 -15.24 14.26
CA ALA A 205 22.43 -15.80 15.62
C ALA A 205 22.18 -17.32 15.60
N GLY A 206 22.85 -18.07 14.72
CA GLY A 206 22.67 -19.51 14.56
C GLY A 206 21.31 -19.94 13.97
N ARG A 207 20.54 -19.02 13.43
CA ARG A 207 19.25 -19.28 12.79
C ARG A 207 19.35 -19.11 11.28
N SER A 208 18.67 -19.98 10.53
CA SER A 208 18.50 -19.81 9.08
C SER A 208 17.57 -18.62 8.84
N VAL A 209 18.01 -17.69 8.00
CA VAL A 209 17.31 -16.47 7.63
C VAL A 209 17.28 -16.36 6.12
N THR A 210 16.11 -16.12 5.55
CA THR A 210 15.99 -15.71 4.16
C THR A 210 16.08 -14.21 4.08
N ALA A 211 17.00 -13.72 3.27
CA ALA A 211 17.22 -12.28 3.04
C ALA A 211 16.87 -11.94 1.59
N MET A 212 15.96 -11.00 1.41
CA MET A 212 15.61 -10.46 0.09
C MET A 212 16.26 -9.09 -0.06
N GLN A 213 16.97 -8.86 -1.18
CA GLN A 213 17.43 -7.52 -1.49
C GLN A 213 16.26 -6.63 -1.85
N HIS A 214 15.87 -5.78 -0.91
CA HIS A 214 14.71 -4.91 -0.99
C HIS A 214 14.99 -3.56 -0.33
N THR A 215 14.29 -2.52 -0.76
CA THR A 215 14.41 -1.17 -0.23
C THR A 215 13.05 -0.51 -0.12
N MET A 216 12.83 0.23 0.95
CA MET A 216 11.62 1.02 1.20
C MET A 216 11.81 2.53 1.01
N ALA A 217 13.07 3.00 0.89
CA ALA A 217 13.38 4.42 0.69
C ALA A 217 14.49 4.65 -0.35
N GLY A 218 14.84 3.60 -1.11
CA GLY A 218 15.83 3.71 -2.20
C GLY A 218 17.27 3.48 -1.78
N ASN A 219 17.56 3.27 -0.50
CA ASN A 219 18.89 2.98 0.03
C ASN A 219 19.17 1.47 0.01
N PRO A 220 20.44 1.03 0.15
CA PRO A 220 20.74 -0.39 0.31
C PRO A 220 19.97 -1.01 1.47
N GLY A 221 19.36 -2.17 1.25
CA GLY A 221 18.56 -2.80 2.29
C GLY A 221 18.20 -4.25 1.99
N TRP A 222 17.79 -4.93 3.05
CA TRP A 222 17.34 -6.32 3.00
C TRP A 222 16.09 -6.51 3.85
N GLU A 223 15.11 -7.21 3.31
CA GLU A 223 14.05 -7.80 4.09
C GLU A 223 14.50 -9.18 4.58
N LEU A 224 14.51 -9.38 5.90
CA LEU A 224 14.90 -10.61 6.59
C LEU A 224 13.65 -11.32 7.07
N PHE A 225 13.47 -12.58 6.71
CA PHE A 225 12.35 -13.36 7.20
C PHE A 225 12.74 -14.82 7.47
N GLY A 226 11.94 -15.47 8.27
CA GLY A 226 12.10 -16.87 8.64
C GLY A 226 11.00 -17.31 9.60
N PRO A 227 11.05 -18.57 10.09
CA PRO A 227 10.06 -19.09 11.01
C PRO A 227 9.85 -18.18 12.23
N TRP A 228 8.62 -17.95 12.61
CA TRP A 228 8.23 -17.03 13.69
C TRP A 228 9.06 -17.19 14.95
N ASP A 229 9.30 -18.44 15.38
CA ASP A 229 10.01 -18.75 16.63
C ASP A 229 11.52 -18.39 16.60
N ALA A 230 12.08 -18.17 15.40
CA ALA A 230 13.46 -17.68 15.27
C ALA A 230 13.54 -16.15 15.37
N GLY A 231 12.41 -15.45 15.18
CA GLY A 231 12.34 -13.99 15.13
C GLY A 231 12.98 -13.27 16.33
N PRO A 232 12.68 -13.64 17.58
CA PRO A 232 13.25 -12.98 18.74
C PRO A 232 14.78 -12.98 18.76
N ALA A 233 15.42 -14.12 18.48
CA ALA A 233 16.87 -14.23 18.47
C ALA A 233 17.53 -13.43 17.34
N VAL A 234 16.92 -13.46 16.14
CA VAL A 234 17.41 -12.67 14.99
C VAL A 234 17.24 -11.18 15.26
N LYS A 235 16.10 -10.76 15.82
CA LYS A 235 15.84 -9.35 16.17
C LYS A 235 16.83 -8.83 17.18
N GLU A 236 17.09 -9.58 18.24
CA GLU A 236 18.07 -9.22 19.29
C GLU A 236 19.46 -9.04 18.68
N ALA A 237 19.91 -9.97 17.85
CA ALA A 237 21.22 -9.88 17.19
C ALA A 237 21.32 -8.67 16.26
N VAL A 238 20.27 -8.38 15.46
CA VAL A 238 20.24 -7.22 14.56
C VAL A 238 20.28 -5.93 15.37
N LEU A 239 19.49 -5.82 16.45
CA LEU A 239 19.44 -4.61 17.27
C LEU A 239 20.78 -4.38 17.99
N ALA A 240 21.38 -5.41 18.57
CA ALA A 240 22.69 -5.30 19.26
C ALA A 240 23.82 -4.90 18.29
N ALA A 241 23.89 -5.51 17.10
CA ALA A 241 24.88 -5.14 16.09
C ALA A 241 24.63 -3.72 15.53
N GLY A 242 23.37 -3.31 15.44
CA GLY A 242 22.97 -2.02 14.94
C GLY A 242 23.37 -0.82 15.81
N GLU A 243 23.63 -1.04 17.11
CA GLU A 243 24.07 0.02 18.04
C GLU A 243 25.35 0.72 17.53
N ALA A 244 26.28 -0.04 16.97
CA ALA A 244 27.53 0.48 16.43
C ALA A 244 27.33 1.43 15.22
N TYR A 245 26.17 1.42 14.59
CA TYR A 245 25.84 2.20 13.39
C TYR A 245 24.78 3.27 13.67
N ASP A 246 24.46 3.57 14.92
CA ASP A 246 23.37 4.47 15.31
C ASP A 246 22.02 4.08 14.65
N MET A 247 21.76 2.77 14.57
CA MET A 247 20.53 2.25 13.99
C MET A 247 19.31 2.72 14.79
N LYS A 248 18.28 3.19 14.09
CA LYS A 248 17.00 3.55 14.70
C LYS A 248 15.96 2.47 14.43
N ARG A 249 15.25 2.08 15.46
CA ARG A 249 14.03 1.31 15.32
C ARG A 249 12.94 2.26 14.81
N VAL A 250 12.20 1.83 13.79
CA VAL A 250 11.15 2.67 13.18
C VAL A 250 9.82 2.30 13.78
N GLY A 251 9.18 3.26 14.45
CA GLY A 251 7.84 3.14 14.98
C GLY A 251 6.78 3.25 13.89
N SER A 252 5.53 2.94 14.26
CA SER A 252 4.43 2.92 13.30
C SER A 252 4.13 4.28 12.68
N VAL A 253 4.41 5.37 13.38
CA VAL A 253 4.21 6.74 12.88
C VAL A 253 5.12 7.03 11.69
N ALA A 254 6.44 6.78 11.81
CA ALA A 254 7.38 6.95 10.71
C ALA A 254 7.18 5.89 9.61
N TYR A 255 6.84 4.65 9.98
CA TYR A 255 6.60 3.58 9.03
C TYR A 255 5.55 3.95 7.97
N PHE A 256 4.47 4.61 8.36
CA PHE A 256 3.40 4.98 7.41
C PHE A 256 3.80 6.04 6.39
N THR A 257 4.92 6.72 6.57
CA THR A 257 5.44 7.71 5.60
C THR A 257 6.17 7.05 4.43
N THR A 258 6.61 5.79 4.59
CA THR A 258 7.40 5.07 3.57
C THR A 258 6.67 4.89 2.24
N ALA A 259 5.34 4.78 2.24
CA ALA A 259 4.55 4.70 1.02
C ALA A 259 4.74 5.96 0.16
N MET A 260 4.81 7.14 0.77
CA MET A 260 5.08 8.40 0.07
C MET A 260 6.52 8.46 -0.43
N GLU A 261 7.50 8.05 0.37
CA GLU A 261 8.91 8.01 -0.03
C GLU A 261 9.15 7.10 -1.25
N LEU A 262 8.45 5.94 -1.28
CA LEU A 262 8.50 4.99 -2.40
C LEU A 262 7.66 5.42 -3.61
N GLY A 263 6.77 6.40 -3.46
CA GLY A 263 5.75 6.69 -4.46
C GLY A 263 4.84 5.48 -4.71
N TRP A 264 4.56 4.69 -3.67
CA TRP A 264 3.74 3.48 -3.76
C TRP A 264 2.31 3.74 -3.27
N VAL A 265 1.35 3.53 -4.16
CA VAL A 265 -0.08 3.56 -3.81
C VAL A 265 -0.44 2.22 -3.16
N SER A 266 -0.21 2.12 -1.86
CA SER A 266 -0.33 0.87 -1.10
C SER A 266 -1.76 0.37 -0.93
N ARG A 267 -2.76 1.21 -1.17
CA ARG A 267 -4.19 0.89 -1.08
C ARG A 267 -4.95 1.65 -2.17
N PRO A 268 -4.83 1.25 -3.43
CA PRO A 268 -5.76 1.74 -4.45
C PRO A 268 -7.16 1.27 -4.09
N MET A 269 -8.19 2.00 -4.52
CA MET A 269 -9.56 1.47 -4.44
C MET A 269 -9.65 0.22 -5.33
N PRO A 270 -10.00 -0.94 -4.77
CA PRO A 270 -9.99 -2.18 -5.55
C PRO A 270 -11.13 -2.17 -6.59
N ALA A 271 -10.82 -2.52 -7.82
CA ALA A 271 -11.80 -2.56 -8.91
C ALA A 271 -12.65 -3.84 -8.86
N ILE A 272 -13.49 -3.95 -7.83
CA ILE A 272 -14.31 -5.15 -7.58
C ILE A 272 -15.82 -4.87 -7.62
N PHE A 273 -16.22 -3.60 -7.58
CA PHE A 273 -17.59 -3.25 -7.23
C PHE A 273 -18.57 -3.29 -8.40
N THR A 274 -18.15 -3.06 -9.64
CA THR A 274 -19.07 -2.77 -10.75
C THR A 274 -19.06 -3.78 -11.88
N HIS A 275 -17.89 -4.31 -12.29
CA HIS A 275 -17.80 -5.19 -13.46
C HIS A 275 -18.70 -6.43 -13.30
N PRO A 276 -19.51 -6.81 -14.33
CA PRO A 276 -20.45 -7.93 -14.24
C PRO A 276 -19.79 -9.27 -13.89
N GLU A 277 -18.62 -9.56 -14.46
CA GLU A 277 -17.88 -10.81 -14.19
C GLU A 277 -17.37 -10.92 -12.75
N MET A 278 -17.27 -9.79 -12.03
CA MET A 278 -16.92 -9.78 -10.61
C MET A 278 -18.09 -10.14 -9.69
N LYS A 279 -19.30 -10.39 -10.24
CA LYS A 279 -20.49 -10.67 -9.41
C LYS A 279 -20.31 -11.88 -8.50
N ALA A 280 -19.79 -12.99 -9.04
CA ALA A 280 -19.56 -14.20 -8.25
C ALA A 280 -18.56 -13.98 -7.11
N PHE A 281 -17.54 -13.14 -7.33
CA PHE A 281 -16.61 -12.72 -6.28
C PHE A 281 -17.30 -11.88 -5.21
N ARG A 282 -18.14 -10.93 -5.59
CA ARG A 282 -18.92 -10.12 -4.64
C ARG A 282 -19.93 -10.93 -3.84
N GLU A 283 -20.51 -11.99 -4.44
CA GLU A 283 -21.39 -12.93 -3.75
C GLU A 283 -20.63 -13.83 -2.77
N TRP A 284 -19.36 -14.11 -3.05
CA TRP A 284 -18.49 -14.88 -2.17
C TRP A 284 -17.91 -14.04 -1.02
N LEU A 285 -17.62 -12.76 -1.24
CA LEU A 285 -17.01 -11.86 -0.26
C LEU A 285 -18.06 -11.40 0.76
N PRO A 286 -17.85 -11.59 2.08
CA PRO A 286 -18.81 -11.15 3.08
C PRO A 286 -18.90 -9.61 3.16
N GLU A 287 -20.06 -9.07 3.51
CA GLU A 287 -20.26 -7.62 3.69
C GLU A 287 -19.42 -7.02 4.82
N THR A 288 -18.87 -7.87 5.70
CA THR A 288 -17.95 -7.48 6.78
C THR A 288 -16.49 -7.45 6.34
N ALA A 289 -16.19 -7.81 5.08
CA ALA A 289 -14.84 -7.76 4.56
C ALA A 289 -14.29 -6.32 4.56
N PRO A 290 -12.98 -6.14 4.67
CA PRO A 290 -12.37 -4.82 4.68
C PRO A 290 -12.80 -3.96 3.49
N GLU A 291 -12.91 -4.53 2.30
CA GLU A 291 -13.33 -3.84 1.08
C GLU A 291 -14.74 -3.25 1.16
N ALA A 292 -15.63 -3.89 1.91
CA ALA A 292 -16.99 -3.43 2.15
C ALA A 292 -17.09 -2.38 3.27
N THR A 293 -16.11 -2.36 4.18
CA THR A 293 -16.14 -1.55 5.40
C THR A 293 -15.21 -0.34 5.38
N TRP A 294 -14.31 -0.26 4.40
CA TRP A 294 -13.41 0.87 4.25
C TRP A 294 -14.13 2.16 3.84
N ALA A 295 -13.55 3.29 4.19
CA ALA A 295 -14.15 4.60 3.99
C ALA A 295 -13.43 5.39 2.90
N LEU A 296 -14.23 6.17 2.16
CA LEU A 296 -13.79 7.16 1.19
C LEU A 296 -13.76 8.56 1.83
N GLY A 297 -12.84 9.41 1.41
CA GLY A 297 -12.71 10.79 1.86
C GLY A 297 -11.92 11.66 0.91
N GLY A 298 -11.78 12.94 1.30
CA GLY A 298 -11.10 13.96 0.53
C GLY A 298 -12.04 14.81 -0.33
N SER A 299 -11.46 15.76 -1.02
CA SER A 299 -12.21 16.74 -1.82
C SER A 299 -12.66 16.21 -3.18
N TYR A 300 -12.02 15.15 -3.69
CA TYR A 300 -12.46 14.54 -4.94
C TYR A 300 -13.82 13.87 -4.77
N ASN A 301 -14.79 14.33 -5.51
CA ASN A 301 -16.19 13.98 -5.34
C ASN A 301 -16.83 13.54 -6.66
N ALA A 302 -16.34 12.45 -7.24
CA ALA A 302 -16.93 11.85 -8.41
C ALA A 302 -18.19 11.03 -8.07
N PRO A 303 -19.19 10.98 -8.97
CA PRO A 303 -20.45 10.28 -8.72
C PRO A 303 -20.34 8.76 -8.85
N LYS A 304 -19.35 8.25 -9.57
CA LYS A 304 -19.16 6.83 -9.85
C LYS A 304 -17.92 6.30 -9.16
N VAL A 305 -18.01 5.08 -8.64
CA VAL A 305 -16.88 4.44 -7.97
C VAL A 305 -15.74 4.13 -8.93
N GLU A 306 -16.03 3.92 -10.21
CA GLU A 306 -15.03 3.68 -11.25
C GLU A 306 -14.08 4.88 -11.45
N ASP A 307 -14.54 6.09 -11.16
CA ASP A 307 -13.72 7.31 -11.26
C ASP A 307 -12.58 7.33 -10.22
N TYR A 308 -12.63 6.42 -9.21
CA TYR A 308 -11.59 6.24 -8.19
C TYR A 308 -10.64 5.08 -8.49
N TYR A 309 -10.86 4.32 -9.58
CA TYR A 309 -10.00 3.22 -9.95
C TYR A 309 -8.74 3.68 -10.67
N PHE A 310 -7.72 2.87 -10.59
CA PHE A 310 -6.47 3.07 -11.31
C PHE A 310 -6.15 1.85 -12.18
N THR A 311 -5.62 2.11 -13.35
CA THR A 311 -4.99 1.08 -14.17
C THR A 311 -3.55 0.83 -13.70
N PRO A 312 -2.94 -0.32 -14.01
CA PRO A 312 -1.52 -0.55 -13.74
C PRO A 312 -0.60 0.47 -14.43
N TRP A 313 -1.00 1.02 -15.59
CA TRP A 313 -0.26 2.07 -16.28
C TRP A 313 -0.14 3.32 -15.41
N GLU A 314 -1.26 3.77 -14.87
CA GLU A 314 -1.35 4.97 -14.03
C GLU A 314 -0.60 4.84 -12.70
N LEU A 315 -0.48 3.63 -12.16
CA LEU A 315 0.30 3.38 -10.95
C LEU A 315 1.79 3.15 -11.21
N GLY A 316 2.24 3.26 -12.48
CA GLY A 316 3.64 3.13 -12.86
C GLY A 316 4.12 1.68 -13.00
N TYR A 317 3.19 0.73 -13.19
CA TYR A 317 3.51 -0.69 -13.37
C TYR A 317 3.64 -1.10 -14.85
N GLY A 318 3.69 -0.15 -15.78
CA GLY A 318 3.75 -0.44 -17.22
C GLY A 318 4.85 -1.41 -17.64
N ASN A 319 6.02 -1.36 -16.99
CA ASN A 319 7.14 -2.25 -17.29
C ASN A 319 6.92 -3.72 -16.89
N VAL A 320 5.99 -4.01 -15.98
CA VAL A 320 5.68 -5.38 -15.53
C VAL A 320 4.47 -6.00 -16.23
N ILE A 321 3.71 -5.21 -16.99
CA ILE A 321 2.60 -5.71 -17.80
C ILE A 321 3.18 -6.52 -18.98
N LYS A 322 2.77 -7.80 -19.09
CA LYS A 322 3.22 -8.72 -20.12
C LYS A 322 2.03 -9.27 -20.91
N LEU A 323 1.63 -8.54 -21.94
CA LEU A 323 0.49 -8.88 -22.78
C LEU A 323 0.73 -10.12 -23.65
N ASP A 324 2.00 -10.47 -23.87
CA ASP A 324 2.46 -11.61 -24.69
C ASP A 324 2.61 -12.92 -23.92
N LYS A 325 2.30 -12.95 -22.63
CA LYS A 325 2.42 -14.17 -21.81
C LYS A 325 1.26 -15.17 -21.95
N GLY A 326 0.30 -14.90 -22.78
CA GLY A 326 -0.95 -15.65 -22.94
C GLY A 326 -2.13 -15.00 -22.22
N GLU A 327 -3.19 -15.75 -21.99
CA GLU A 327 -4.43 -15.24 -21.40
C GLU A 327 -4.29 -15.00 -19.91
N PHE A 328 -4.81 -13.85 -19.44
CA PHE A 328 -4.93 -13.52 -18.03
C PHE A 328 -6.07 -12.51 -17.82
N VAL A 329 -6.56 -12.42 -16.59
CA VAL A 329 -7.66 -11.51 -16.24
C VAL A 329 -7.26 -10.06 -16.51
N GLY A 330 -8.08 -9.34 -17.28
CA GLY A 330 -7.85 -7.95 -17.67
C GLY A 330 -6.96 -7.75 -18.91
N ARG A 331 -6.45 -8.82 -19.53
CA ARG A 331 -5.55 -8.75 -20.69
C ARG A 331 -6.10 -7.92 -21.84
N ASP A 332 -7.35 -8.18 -22.26
CA ASP A 332 -7.91 -7.53 -23.43
C ASP A 332 -8.16 -6.04 -23.19
N ALA A 333 -8.62 -5.68 -22.00
CA ALA A 333 -8.79 -4.28 -21.62
C ALA A 333 -7.44 -3.53 -21.58
N LEU A 334 -6.40 -4.17 -21.03
CA LEU A 334 -5.05 -3.61 -21.01
C LEU A 334 -4.44 -3.53 -22.41
N ALA A 335 -4.67 -4.53 -23.28
CA ALA A 335 -4.21 -4.50 -24.65
C ALA A 335 -4.89 -3.37 -25.46
N ALA A 336 -6.20 -3.19 -25.25
CA ALA A 336 -6.96 -2.11 -25.92
C ALA A 336 -6.50 -0.71 -25.49
N SER A 337 -5.97 -0.58 -24.28
CA SER A 337 -5.47 0.69 -23.75
C SER A 337 -3.96 0.89 -23.95
N GLN A 338 -3.25 -0.10 -24.46
CA GLN A 338 -1.80 -0.01 -24.69
C GLN A 338 -1.50 1.11 -25.72
N GLY A 339 -0.64 2.05 -25.33
CA GLY A 339 -0.26 3.18 -26.18
C GLY A 339 -1.20 4.39 -26.06
N ASN A 340 -2.27 4.31 -25.29
CA ASN A 340 -3.06 5.47 -24.93
C ASN A 340 -2.26 6.43 -24.05
N ASP A 341 -2.71 7.68 -24.02
CA ASP A 341 -2.21 8.68 -23.09
C ASP A 341 -2.82 8.42 -21.70
N HIS A 342 -2.02 7.81 -20.82
CA HIS A 342 -2.45 7.50 -19.46
C HIS A 342 -2.09 8.62 -18.49
N ARG A 343 -2.90 8.81 -17.45
CA ARG A 343 -2.51 9.61 -16.30
C ARG A 343 -1.18 9.12 -15.75
N GLN A 344 -0.40 10.04 -15.22
CA GLN A 344 0.94 9.74 -14.74
C GLN A 344 1.03 9.90 -13.22
N LYS A 345 1.68 8.93 -12.58
CA LYS A 345 2.01 9.01 -11.17
C LYS A 345 3.19 9.93 -10.94
N VAL A 346 3.00 10.94 -10.10
CA VAL A 346 3.97 11.96 -9.72
C VAL A 346 3.97 12.16 -8.20
N SER A 347 4.94 12.88 -7.67
CA SER A 347 4.84 13.48 -6.33
C SER A 347 4.39 14.93 -6.46
N LEU A 348 3.57 15.39 -5.51
CA LEU A 348 3.17 16.79 -5.39
C LEU A 348 3.77 17.35 -4.12
N VAL A 349 4.66 18.35 -4.25
CA VAL A 349 5.29 19.04 -3.12
C VAL A 349 4.46 20.29 -2.81
N TRP A 350 3.84 20.33 -1.65
CA TRP A 350 2.93 21.41 -1.25
C TRP A 350 3.68 22.71 -0.97
N ASN A 351 3.08 23.82 -1.35
CA ASN A 351 3.63 25.14 -1.04
C ASN A 351 3.61 25.38 0.49
N PRO A 352 4.75 25.73 1.12
CA PRO A 352 4.84 25.85 2.57
C PRO A 352 3.99 26.98 3.15
N GLU A 353 3.77 28.08 2.40
CA GLU A 353 2.90 29.17 2.84
C GLU A 353 1.44 28.74 2.90
N ASP A 354 1.00 27.92 1.93
CA ASP A 354 -0.37 27.42 1.91
C ASP A 354 -0.60 26.36 3.00
N VAL A 355 0.42 25.53 3.30
CA VAL A 355 0.40 24.64 4.48
C VAL A 355 0.29 25.44 5.79
N ALA A 356 1.02 26.55 5.91
CA ALA A 356 0.92 27.43 7.08
C ALA A 356 -0.49 28.02 7.23
N LYS A 357 -1.16 28.39 6.13
CA LYS A 357 -2.56 28.87 6.13
C LYS A 357 -3.56 27.80 6.62
N ILE A 358 -3.30 26.50 6.36
CA ILE A 358 -4.13 25.45 6.95
C ILE A 358 -4.06 25.50 8.47
N ILE A 359 -2.84 25.64 9.02
CA ILE A 359 -2.61 25.68 10.47
C ILE A 359 -3.19 26.96 11.08
N GLU A 360 -3.00 28.11 10.43
CA GLU A 360 -3.63 29.37 10.81
C GLU A 360 -5.16 29.28 10.84
N GLY A 361 -5.73 28.53 9.87
CA GLY A 361 -7.16 28.32 9.76
C GLY A 361 -7.81 27.50 10.90
N TYR A 362 -7.02 26.91 11.79
CA TYR A 362 -7.56 26.27 13.01
C TYR A 362 -7.81 27.31 14.13
N MET A 363 -7.15 28.45 14.04
CA MET A 363 -7.13 29.45 15.11
C MET A 363 -8.23 30.49 14.87
N GLY A 364 -8.81 30.94 15.96
CA GLY A 364 -9.94 31.90 15.90
C GLY A 364 -11.30 31.18 15.78
N HIS A 365 -12.36 31.98 15.93
CA HIS A 365 -13.75 31.50 15.97
C HIS A 365 -14.66 32.20 14.95
N ASP A 366 -14.09 33.10 14.14
CA ASP A 366 -14.87 33.97 13.25
C ASP A 366 -15.37 33.25 12.00
N GLN A 367 -14.80 32.10 11.69
CA GLN A 367 -15.16 31.27 10.53
C GLN A 367 -14.97 29.77 10.85
N LEU A 368 -15.50 28.90 9.97
CA LEU A 368 -15.22 27.48 10.07
C LEU A 368 -13.70 27.22 9.92
N PRO A 369 -13.14 26.32 10.73
CA PRO A 369 -11.74 25.94 10.60
C PRO A 369 -11.48 25.31 9.23
N THR A 370 -10.25 25.31 8.78
CA THR A 370 -9.78 24.45 7.70
C THR A 370 -9.84 23.00 8.15
N ARG A 371 -9.88 22.05 7.21
CA ARG A 371 -9.72 20.62 7.53
C ARG A 371 -8.42 20.44 8.30
N TYR A 372 -8.48 19.77 9.46
CA TYR A 372 -7.30 19.52 10.27
C TYR A 372 -6.24 18.72 9.49
N LEU A 373 -4.98 19.16 9.56
CA LEU A 373 -3.83 18.49 8.92
C LEU A 373 -2.99 17.82 10.01
N GLU A 374 -2.88 16.51 9.97
CA GLU A 374 -2.13 15.71 10.93
C GLU A 374 -0.72 15.42 10.43
N PHE A 375 0.28 15.59 11.28
CA PHE A 375 1.68 15.27 11.00
C PHE A 375 2.08 13.97 11.68
N PRO A 376 2.92 13.11 11.05
CA PRO A 376 3.44 13.26 9.68
C PRO A 376 2.42 12.91 8.60
N ARG A 377 1.28 12.30 8.91
CA ARG A 377 0.33 11.84 7.91
C ARG A 377 -1.11 11.99 8.37
N SER A 378 -1.92 12.58 7.52
CA SER A 378 -3.37 12.65 7.72
C SER A 378 -4.05 11.39 7.16
N ASN A 379 -4.80 10.69 8.03
CA ASN A 379 -5.51 9.47 7.69
C ASN A 379 -6.98 9.59 8.07
N TYR A 380 -7.75 10.34 7.30
CA TYR A 380 -9.19 10.54 7.58
C TYR A 380 -10.09 9.53 6.89
N ALA A 381 -9.57 8.82 5.90
CA ALA A 381 -10.25 7.76 5.19
C ALA A 381 -9.23 6.72 4.70
N THR A 382 -9.69 5.49 4.45
CA THR A 382 -8.84 4.46 3.85
C THR A 382 -8.42 4.89 2.45
N TRP A 383 -9.36 5.44 1.70
CA TRP A 383 -9.21 6.02 0.38
C TRP A 383 -9.42 7.53 0.50
N LEU A 384 -8.34 8.26 0.74
CA LEU A 384 -8.35 9.71 0.80
C LEU A 384 -7.88 10.25 -0.56
N TYR A 385 -8.81 10.82 -1.32
CA TYR A 385 -8.57 11.39 -2.63
C TYR A 385 -8.93 12.87 -2.63
N ASP A 386 -7.93 13.72 -2.89
CA ASP A 386 -8.15 15.14 -3.06
C ASP A 386 -8.08 15.52 -4.54
N GLY A 387 -8.98 16.36 -5.00
CA GLY A 387 -9.02 16.82 -6.38
C GLY A 387 -7.84 17.73 -6.70
N VAL A 388 -7.23 17.53 -7.88
CA VAL A 388 -6.15 18.38 -8.39
C VAL A 388 -6.65 19.12 -9.64
N HIS A 389 -6.32 20.41 -9.72
CA HIS A 389 -6.79 21.33 -10.75
C HIS A 389 -5.62 22.04 -11.44
N ASP A 390 -5.82 22.43 -12.69
CA ASP A 390 -4.92 23.31 -13.42
C ASP A 390 -5.12 24.79 -13.03
N GLY A 391 -4.32 25.70 -13.60
CA GLY A 391 -4.43 27.14 -13.34
C GLY A 391 -5.75 27.78 -13.83
N ASN A 392 -6.61 27.07 -14.55
CA ASN A 392 -7.92 27.50 -15.00
C ASN A 392 -9.07 26.91 -14.15
N GLY A 393 -8.73 26.08 -13.13
CA GLY A 393 -9.71 25.38 -12.30
C GLY A 393 -10.27 24.09 -12.89
N ASN A 394 -9.73 23.58 -14.01
CA ASN A 394 -10.15 22.30 -14.58
C ASN A 394 -9.57 21.16 -13.73
N HIS A 395 -10.39 20.14 -13.46
CA HIS A 395 -9.92 18.94 -12.78
C HIS A 395 -8.98 18.14 -13.70
N ILE A 396 -7.78 17.82 -13.20
CA ILE A 396 -6.70 17.17 -13.95
C ILE A 396 -6.16 15.91 -13.29
N GLY A 397 -6.73 15.48 -12.16
CA GLY A 397 -6.29 14.28 -11.47
C GLY A 397 -6.56 14.32 -9.98
N VAL A 398 -5.93 13.38 -9.26
CA VAL A 398 -6.15 13.19 -7.83
C VAL A 398 -4.82 13.19 -7.06
N SER A 399 -4.91 13.59 -5.80
CA SER A 399 -3.83 13.61 -4.81
C SER A 399 -4.19 12.66 -3.68
N ILE A 400 -3.23 11.83 -3.25
CA ILE A 400 -3.40 10.80 -2.20
C ILE A 400 -2.23 10.82 -1.23
N TYR A 401 -2.44 10.34 0.00
CA TYR A 401 -1.43 10.20 1.05
C TYR A 401 -0.73 11.49 1.48
N PRO A 402 -1.47 12.50 1.97
CA PRO A 402 -0.85 13.71 2.51
C PRO A 402 0.08 13.36 3.67
N THR A 403 1.38 13.59 3.42
CA THR A 403 2.46 13.13 4.30
C THR A 403 3.54 14.19 4.42
N PHE A 404 3.92 14.56 5.64
CA PHE A 404 5.09 15.38 5.87
C PHE A 404 6.35 14.49 5.88
N LEU A 405 7.21 14.72 4.91
CA LEU A 405 8.51 14.06 4.84
C LEU A 405 9.56 14.96 5.50
N TRP A 406 10.05 14.51 6.65
CA TRP A 406 11.13 15.22 7.35
C TRP A 406 12.43 15.17 6.54
N THR A 407 12.62 14.13 5.76
CA THR A 407 13.72 13.97 4.80
C THR A 407 13.72 15.04 3.72
N GLU A 408 12.54 15.53 3.32
CA GLU A 408 12.37 16.59 2.31
C GLU A 408 11.98 17.94 2.91
N ARG A 409 11.69 18.00 4.23
CA ARG A 409 11.18 19.19 4.93
C ARG A 409 9.92 19.78 4.29
N SER A 410 9.09 18.90 3.72
CA SER A 410 7.92 19.33 2.94
C SER A 410 6.73 18.42 3.17
N MET A 411 5.54 19.02 3.08
CA MET A 411 4.30 18.25 2.92
C MET A 411 4.21 17.78 1.48
N CYS A 412 3.96 16.48 1.30
CA CYS A 412 3.96 15.83 -0.02
C CYS A 412 2.76 14.91 -0.16
N THR A 413 2.33 14.68 -1.40
CA THR A 413 1.32 13.68 -1.76
C THR A 413 1.75 12.94 -3.04
N ILE A 414 1.18 11.74 -3.25
CA ILE A 414 1.26 11.08 -4.55
C ILE A 414 0.12 11.66 -5.41
N GLY A 415 0.47 12.24 -6.55
CA GLY A 415 -0.47 12.66 -7.57
C GLY A 415 -0.62 11.58 -8.66
N VAL A 416 -1.83 11.45 -9.21
CA VAL A 416 -2.09 10.74 -10.46
C VAL A 416 -2.79 11.73 -11.37
N LEU A 417 -2.03 12.32 -12.30
CA LEU A 417 -2.42 13.47 -13.11
C LEU A 417 -2.53 13.11 -14.59
N ASP A 418 -3.40 13.81 -15.30
CA ASP A 418 -3.41 13.80 -16.74
C ASP A 418 -2.00 14.11 -17.26
N SER A 419 -1.53 13.37 -18.26
CA SER A 419 -0.14 13.45 -18.75
C SER A 419 0.30 14.85 -19.17
N ALA A 420 -0.61 15.63 -19.74
CA ALA A 420 -0.38 17.01 -20.15
C ALA A 420 -0.01 17.94 -18.97
N HIS A 421 -0.34 17.56 -17.73
CA HIS A 421 -0.11 18.34 -16.51
C HIS A 421 0.94 17.69 -15.57
N ALA A 422 1.58 16.60 -15.99
CA ALA A 422 2.54 15.84 -15.19
C ALA A 422 4.00 16.30 -15.41
N ALA A 423 4.25 17.43 -16.07
CA ALA A 423 5.61 17.92 -16.32
C ALA A 423 6.30 18.32 -14.99
N MET A 424 7.54 17.82 -14.78
CA MET A 424 8.32 18.12 -13.58
C MET A 424 8.56 19.63 -13.43
N GLY A 425 8.32 20.15 -12.21
CA GLY A 425 8.44 21.58 -11.89
C GLY A 425 7.22 22.42 -12.24
N SER A 426 6.18 21.88 -12.88
CA SER A 426 4.93 22.60 -13.08
C SER A 426 4.17 22.77 -11.77
N GLU A 427 3.38 23.85 -11.68
CA GLU A 427 2.51 24.12 -10.54
C GLU A 427 1.08 23.65 -10.85
N VAL A 428 0.48 23.01 -9.86
CA VAL A 428 -0.92 22.59 -9.86
C VAL A 428 -1.57 23.02 -8.55
N THR A 429 -2.89 22.99 -8.47
CA THR A 429 -3.64 23.31 -7.24
C THR A 429 -4.41 22.09 -6.78
N LEU A 430 -4.20 21.65 -5.54
CA LEU A 430 -5.04 20.65 -4.92
C LEU A 430 -6.00 21.31 -3.91
N VAL A 431 -7.16 20.70 -3.68
CA VAL A 431 -8.14 21.18 -2.72
C VAL A 431 -8.08 20.31 -1.47
N TRP A 432 -7.78 20.91 -0.31
CA TRP A 432 -7.74 20.21 0.97
C TRP A 432 -9.05 20.34 1.71
N GLY A 433 -9.65 19.21 2.11
CA GLY A 433 -10.91 19.13 2.83
C GLY A 433 -12.09 18.70 1.96
N GLU A 434 -13.02 17.97 2.53
CA GLU A 434 -14.22 17.50 1.86
C GLU A 434 -15.16 18.65 1.48
N PRO A 435 -15.90 18.52 0.35
CA PRO A 435 -16.85 19.55 -0.04
C PRO A 435 -18.04 19.62 0.94
N SER A 436 -18.61 20.79 1.09
CA SER A 436 -19.75 21.06 2.00
C SER A 436 -21.02 20.22 1.70
N SER A 437 -21.09 19.65 0.51
CA SER A 437 -22.15 18.69 0.11
C SER A 437 -21.99 17.32 0.83
N ARG A 438 -20.80 16.96 1.30
CA ARG A 438 -20.54 15.74 2.05
C ARG A 438 -20.80 15.97 3.54
N LYS A 439 -21.91 15.42 4.03
CA LYS A 439 -22.34 15.52 5.42
C LYS A 439 -22.30 14.14 6.06
N SER A 440 -21.19 13.81 6.70
CA SER A 440 -21.12 12.64 7.56
C SER A 440 -21.10 13.08 9.02
N LYS A 441 -21.75 12.31 9.90
CA LYS A 441 -21.69 12.57 11.37
C LYS A 441 -20.26 12.42 11.94
N TYR A 442 -19.36 11.87 11.16
CA TYR A 442 -17.96 11.64 11.53
C TYR A 442 -17.02 12.68 10.93
N LEU A 443 -17.54 13.63 10.18
CA LEU A 443 -16.81 14.68 9.54
C LEU A 443 -17.08 15.99 10.30
N GLU A 444 -16.06 16.55 10.95
CA GLU A 444 -16.21 17.83 11.60
C GLU A 444 -16.51 18.95 10.57
N PRO A 445 -17.32 19.93 10.94
CA PRO A 445 -17.54 21.08 10.07
C PRO A 445 -16.22 21.80 9.80
N HIS A 446 -15.90 21.98 8.52
CA HIS A 446 -14.68 22.66 8.08
C HIS A 446 -14.91 23.37 6.75
N ARG A 447 -13.99 24.23 6.37
CA ARG A 447 -13.91 24.82 5.05
C ARG A 447 -12.77 24.21 4.23
N GLN A 448 -12.99 24.13 2.93
CA GLN A 448 -11.93 23.76 1.99
C GLN A 448 -10.90 24.88 1.86
N ILE A 449 -9.68 24.50 1.50
CA ILE A 449 -8.61 25.42 1.14
C ILE A 449 -7.85 24.90 -0.06
N GLU A 450 -7.48 25.79 -0.96
CA GLU A 450 -6.62 25.50 -2.10
C GLU A 450 -5.15 25.55 -1.71
N ILE A 451 -4.40 24.56 -2.18
CA ILE A 451 -2.98 24.39 -1.90
C ILE A 451 -2.25 24.30 -3.24
N ARG A 452 -1.37 25.24 -3.50
CA ARG A 452 -0.41 25.13 -4.61
C ARG A 452 0.55 23.99 -4.35
N ALA A 453 0.88 23.24 -5.39
CA ALA A 453 1.85 22.17 -5.31
C ALA A 453 2.71 22.10 -6.58
N THR A 454 3.98 21.76 -6.39
CA THR A 454 4.91 21.56 -7.49
C THR A 454 5.02 20.09 -7.83
N VAL A 455 4.91 19.75 -9.12
CA VAL A 455 5.06 18.38 -9.63
C VAL A 455 6.52 17.95 -9.53
N ALA A 456 6.75 16.80 -8.91
CA ALA A 456 8.06 16.21 -8.69
C ALA A 456 8.06 14.71 -9.05
N PRO A 457 9.25 14.08 -9.23
CA PRO A 457 9.32 12.64 -9.51
C PRO A 457 8.67 11.79 -8.40
N ALA A 458 8.09 10.67 -8.78
CA ALA A 458 7.69 9.60 -7.84
C ALA A 458 8.53 8.35 -8.11
N PRO A 459 9.37 7.91 -7.15
CA PRO A 459 9.61 8.41 -5.79
C PRO A 459 10.26 9.79 -5.72
N ILE A 460 9.93 10.56 -4.67
CA ILE A 460 10.40 11.95 -4.52
C ILE A 460 11.90 12.07 -4.29
N GLY A 461 12.54 11.11 -3.66
CA GLY A 461 13.97 11.14 -3.32
C GLY A 461 14.94 10.81 -4.47
N LYS A 462 14.43 10.57 -5.68
CA LYS A 462 15.26 10.38 -6.88
C LYS A 462 15.63 11.75 -7.49
N ARG A 463 16.53 12.48 -6.81
CA ARG A 463 17.20 13.64 -7.38
C ARG A 463 18.55 13.24 -7.96
#